data_d92f2af85a579671d42f6c0dfb8b2a0a
#
_entry.id   d92f2af85a579671d42f6c0dfb8b2a0a
#
_cell.length_a   1.000
_cell.length_b   1.000
_cell.length_c   1.000
_cell.angle_alpha   90.00
_cell.angle_beta   90.00
_cell.angle_gamma   90.00
#
_symmetry.space_group_name_H-M   'P 1'
#
loop_
_entity.id
_entity.type
_entity.pdbx_description
1 polymer ?
#
loop_
_entity_poly.entity_id
_entity_poly.type
_entity_poly.pdbx_seq_one_letter_code
_entity_poly.pdbx_strand_id
1 'polypeptide(L)'
;MRAFLLLPIAALLATLPFVESHSSPAPDSPSMPLPQFDASGALLRPTNFAHWTFVGSNIGMTYSDDHQQGPGEFHNVYTQPEAFDTYRSTGKFPEKTTFLLVVYQPAQKASINKGGYFEGEMTGLAVSVKDSSRFKEGWAYFSFGEGGDLAATAKALPAPMCFSCHDQHADDDHVFVQFHTILRSARHKSLP
;
A
#
# COMPACT_ATOMS: atom_id res chain seq x y z
N MET A 1 31.29 -71.77 49.63
CA MET A 1 30.23 -71.77 48.57
C MET A 1 29.31 -70.58 48.80
N ARG A 2 29.41 -69.52 48.00
CA ARG A 2 28.57 -68.37 48.09
C ARG A 2 27.66 -68.37 46.86
N ALA A 3 26.37 -68.51 47.11
CA ALA A 3 25.33 -68.44 46.04
C ALA A 3 25.03 -67.01 45.71
N PHE A 4 25.20 -66.63 44.42
CA PHE A 4 24.77 -65.37 43.88
C PHE A 4 23.32 -65.48 43.41
N LEU A 5 22.46 -64.67 44.02
CA LEU A 5 21.05 -64.50 43.62
C LEU A 5 20.98 -63.48 42.49
N LEU A 6 20.59 -63.84 41.28
CA LEU A 6 20.33 -62.95 40.15
C LEU A 6 18.86 -62.55 40.20
N LEU A 7 18.58 -61.27 40.43
CA LEU A 7 17.28 -60.67 40.25
C LEU A 7 17.07 -60.28 38.78
N PRO A 8 15.91 -60.54 38.16
CA PRO A 8 15.61 -60.03 36.83
C PRO A 8 15.21 -58.55 36.89
N ILE A 9 15.85 -57.72 36.09
CA ILE A 9 15.46 -56.33 35.83
C ILE A 9 14.29 -56.34 34.85
N ALA A 10 13.09 -56.02 35.31
CA ALA A 10 11.95 -55.77 34.43
C ALA A 10 12.07 -54.40 33.79
N ALA A 11 12.32 -54.36 32.48
CA ALA A 11 12.31 -53.14 31.71
C ALA A 11 10.87 -52.65 31.51
N LEU A 12 10.51 -51.54 32.16
CA LEU A 12 9.24 -50.86 31.98
C LEU A 12 9.31 -49.98 30.71
N LEU A 13 8.74 -50.44 29.60
CA LEU A 13 8.56 -49.66 28.37
C LEU A 13 7.45 -48.64 28.61
N ALA A 14 7.83 -47.39 28.85
CA ALA A 14 6.90 -46.26 28.88
C ALA A 14 6.52 -45.88 27.44
N THR A 15 5.31 -46.19 27.03
CA THR A 15 4.71 -45.70 25.79
C THR A 15 4.31 -44.21 25.99
N LEU A 16 5.09 -43.31 25.40
CA LEU A 16 4.70 -41.89 25.34
C LEU A 16 3.55 -41.73 24.33
N PRO A 17 2.48 -41.00 24.68
CA PRO A 17 1.41 -40.71 23.71
C PRO A 17 1.96 -39.77 22.63
N PHE A 18 1.79 -40.15 21.38
CA PHE A 18 2.10 -39.33 20.22
C PHE A 18 1.05 -38.18 20.19
N VAL A 19 1.44 -36.99 20.56
CA VAL A 19 0.59 -35.80 20.41
C VAL A 19 0.62 -35.39 18.94
N GLU A 20 -0.43 -35.74 18.19
CA GLU A 20 -0.65 -35.19 16.86
C GLU A 20 -0.87 -33.68 17.00
N SER A 21 0.13 -32.90 16.59
CA SER A 21 -0.01 -31.47 16.42
C SER A 21 -0.98 -31.20 15.26
N HIS A 22 -2.23 -30.93 15.58
CA HIS A 22 -3.17 -30.35 14.63
C HIS A 22 -2.71 -28.93 14.34
N SER A 23 -1.96 -28.73 13.25
CA SER A 23 -1.73 -27.41 12.70
C SER A 23 -3.07 -26.87 12.22
N SER A 24 -3.65 -25.93 12.97
CA SER A 24 -4.78 -25.13 12.45
C SER A 24 -4.36 -24.51 11.11
N PRO A 25 -5.21 -24.56 10.08
CA PRO A 25 -4.92 -23.84 8.83
C PRO A 25 -4.64 -22.39 9.18
N ALA A 26 -3.54 -21.85 8.64
CA ALA A 26 -3.26 -20.42 8.74
C ALA A 26 -4.50 -19.67 8.23
N PRO A 27 -4.90 -18.55 8.88
CA PRO A 27 -5.98 -17.74 8.35
C PRO A 27 -5.64 -17.37 6.92
N ASP A 28 -6.62 -17.51 6.02
CA ASP A 28 -6.47 -17.13 4.62
C ASP A 28 -5.85 -15.74 4.56
N SER A 29 -4.73 -15.61 3.86
CA SER A 29 -4.13 -14.29 3.65
C SER A 29 -5.20 -13.38 3.06
N PRO A 30 -5.44 -12.18 3.61
CA PRO A 30 -6.47 -11.31 3.09
C PRO A 30 -6.20 -11.08 1.61
N SER A 31 -7.19 -11.36 0.77
CA SER A 31 -7.06 -11.12 -0.66
C SER A 31 -6.94 -9.61 -0.90
N MET A 32 -6.06 -9.21 -1.81
CA MET A 32 -5.86 -7.81 -2.19
C MET A 32 -7.21 -7.17 -2.55
N PRO A 33 -7.60 -6.05 -1.91
CA PRO A 33 -8.82 -5.35 -2.26
C PRO A 33 -8.70 -4.84 -3.71
N LEU A 34 -9.56 -5.35 -4.58
CA LEU A 34 -9.55 -5.00 -6.00
C LEU A 34 -10.23 -3.66 -6.26
N PRO A 35 -9.76 -2.86 -7.22
CA PRO A 35 -10.45 -1.66 -7.67
C PRO A 35 -11.81 -2.04 -8.25
N GLN A 36 -12.86 -1.36 -7.82
CA GLN A 36 -14.23 -1.63 -8.24
C GLN A 36 -14.74 -0.55 -9.18
N PHE A 37 -15.44 -0.96 -10.22
CA PHE A 37 -16.00 -0.09 -11.24
C PHE A 37 -17.50 -0.30 -11.35
N ASP A 38 -18.22 0.78 -11.57
CA ASP A 38 -19.66 0.72 -11.87
C ASP A 38 -19.94 0.27 -13.31
N ALA A 39 -21.21 0.14 -13.64
CA ALA A 39 -21.65 -0.28 -14.98
C ALA A 39 -21.24 0.69 -16.11
N SER A 40 -20.94 1.96 -15.79
CA SER A 40 -20.44 2.96 -16.75
C SER A 40 -18.92 2.88 -16.93
N GLY A 41 -18.21 2.05 -16.14
CA GLY A 41 -16.76 1.96 -16.12
C GLY A 41 -16.10 3.04 -15.25
N ALA A 42 -16.84 3.78 -14.44
CA ALA A 42 -16.28 4.71 -13.49
C ALA A 42 -15.78 3.96 -12.23
N LEU A 43 -14.61 4.36 -11.71
CA LEU A 43 -14.04 3.79 -10.51
C LEU A 43 -14.87 4.22 -9.28
N LEU A 44 -15.28 3.28 -8.45
CA LEU A 44 -15.86 3.56 -7.14
C LEU A 44 -14.77 4.10 -6.20
N ARG A 45 -15.11 5.14 -5.43
CA ARG A 45 -14.16 5.72 -4.47
C ARG A 45 -13.75 4.69 -3.41
N PRO A 46 -12.45 4.40 -3.27
CA PRO A 46 -11.97 3.57 -2.16
C PRO A 46 -12.25 4.25 -0.82
N THR A 47 -12.89 3.55 0.10
CA THR A 47 -13.28 4.09 1.42
C THR A 47 -12.54 3.44 2.58
N ASN A 48 -12.00 2.24 2.40
CA ASN A 48 -11.37 1.46 3.47
C ASN A 48 -9.84 1.38 3.32
N PHE A 49 -9.20 2.52 3.12
CA PHE A 49 -7.73 2.57 2.95
C PHE A 49 -6.95 2.76 4.27
N ALA A 50 -7.63 2.82 5.40
CA ALA A 50 -6.96 2.90 6.71
C ALA A 50 -6.05 1.69 7.03
N HIS A 51 -6.30 0.56 6.37
CA HIS A 51 -5.48 -0.65 6.48
C HIS A 51 -4.42 -0.78 5.37
N TRP A 52 -4.33 0.20 4.48
CA TRP A 52 -3.38 0.16 3.38
C TRP A 52 -1.98 0.56 3.85
N THR A 53 -0.98 0.10 3.12
CA THR A 53 0.41 0.48 3.38
C THR A 53 0.62 1.96 3.08
N PHE A 54 1.02 2.72 4.08
CA PHE A 54 1.45 4.11 3.90
C PHE A 54 2.80 4.12 3.18
N VAL A 55 2.83 4.66 1.97
CA VAL A 55 4.01 4.70 1.10
C VAL A 55 4.91 5.87 1.43
N GLY A 56 4.31 7.00 1.78
CA GLY A 56 5.03 8.21 2.16
C GLY A 56 4.17 9.46 2.02
N SER A 57 4.72 10.57 2.48
CA SER A 57 4.10 11.88 2.39
C SER A 57 5.06 12.87 1.76
N ASN A 58 4.53 13.78 0.96
CA ASN A 58 5.20 14.96 0.47
C ASN A 58 4.46 16.20 0.98
N ILE A 59 5.16 17.29 1.18
CA ILE A 59 4.56 18.57 1.57
C ILE A 59 4.96 19.64 0.58
N GLY A 60 3.96 20.40 0.09
CA GLY A 60 4.18 21.53 -0.80
C GLY A 60 4.81 21.17 -2.15
N MET A 61 4.72 19.92 -2.58
CA MET A 61 5.21 19.51 -3.90
C MET A 61 4.35 20.14 -4.99
N THR A 62 4.97 20.88 -5.90
CA THR A 62 4.33 21.49 -7.06
C THR A 62 5.07 21.17 -8.33
N TYR A 63 4.37 21.15 -9.44
CA TYR A 63 4.91 20.98 -10.79
C TYR A 63 4.98 22.29 -11.59
N SER A 64 4.64 23.43 -10.96
CA SER A 64 4.79 24.76 -11.55
C SER A 64 6.00 25.47 -10.96
N ASP A 65 6.56 26.40 -11.74
CA ASP A 65 7.65 27.29 -11.29
C ASP A 65 7.13 28.39 -10.33
N ASP A 66 5.83 28.46 -10.12
CA ASP A 66 5.24 29.42 -9.19
C ASP A 66 5.54 28.98 -7.75
N HIS A 67 6.26 29.82 -7.04
CA HIS A 67 6.55 29.60 -5.63
C HIS A 67 5.26 29.76 -4.80
N GLN A 68 4.76 28.64 -4.27
CA GLN A 68 3.64 28.69 -3.33
C GLN A 68 4.04 29.42 -2.06
N GLN A 69 3.19 30.34 -1.60
CA GLN A 69 3.35 30.94 -0.29
C GLN A 69 2.80 29.98 0.78
N GLY A 70 3.64 29.66 1.76
CA GLY A 70 3.26 28.75 2.84
C GLY A 70 3.79 27.32 2.64
N PRO A 71 3.37 26.37 3.49
CA PRO A 71 3.90 24.99 3.49
C PRO A 71 3.39 24.14 2.33
N GLY A 72 2.30 24.57 1.67
CA GLY A 72 1.57 23.73 0.73
C GLY A 72 0.80 22.61 1.43
N GLU A 73 0.17 21.73 0.65
CA GLU A 73 -0.62 20.61 1.15
C GLU A 73 0.23 19.39 1.44
N PHE A 74 -0.26 18.53 2.35
CA PHE A 74 0.28 17.18 2.52
C PHE A 74 -0.31 16.25 1.46
N HIS A 75 0.56 15.52 0.79
CA HIS A 75 0.22 14.51 -0.20
C HIS A 75 0.61 13.14 0.36
N ASN A 76 -0.34 12.44 0.96
CA ASN A 76 -0.13 11.11 1.52
C ASN A 76 -0.44 10.03 0.51
N VAL A 77 0.49 9.13 0.30
CA VAL A 77 0.34 8.03 -0.66
C VAL A 77 0.18 6.70 0.06
N TYR A 78 -0.82 5.94 -0.37
CA TYR A 78 -1.12 4.60 0.14
C TYR A 78 -1.24 3.60 -1.01
N THR A 79 -0.95 2.32 -0.73
CA THR A 79 -1.22 1.21 -1.66
C THR A 79 -1.68 -0.03 -0.88
N GLN A 80 -2.29 -0.99 -1.58
CA GLN A 80 -2.69 -2.24 -0.94
C GLN A 80 -1.45 -2.95 -0.36
N PRO A 81 -1.53 -3.55 0.85
CA PRO A 81 -0.43 -4.29 1.46
C PRO A 81 0.14 -5.37 0.55
N GLU A 82 -0.73 -6.12 -0.13
CA GLU A 82 -0.35 -7.23 -1.02
C GLU A 82 0.37 -6.73 -2.27
N ALA A 83 -0.02 -5.57 -2.81
CA ALA A 83 0.66 -4.93 -3.93
C ALA A 83 2.07 -4.47 -3.52
N PHE A 84 2.19 -3.88 -2.32
CA PHE A 84 3.48 -3.48 -1.76
C PHE A 84 4.38 -4.69 -1.51
N ASP A 85 3.87 -5.77 -0.91
CA ASP A 85 4.64 -6.99 -0.63
C ASP A 85 5.10 -7.68 -1.92
N THR A 86 4.25 -7.70 -2.95
CA THR A 86 4.63 -8.21 -4.27
C THR A 86 5.73 -7.35 -4.88
N TYR A 87 5.59 -6.02 -4.86
CA TYR A 87 6.63 -5.11 -5.35
C TYR A 87 7.95 -5.31 -4.59
N ARG A 88 7.91 -5.42 -3.27
CA ARG A 88 9.07 -5.64 -2.42
C ARG A 88 9.81 -6.95 -2.72
N SER A 89 9.09 -7.99 -3.09
CA SER A 89 9.65 -9.32 -3.37
C SER A 89 10.09 -9.51 -4.82
N THR A 90 9.45 -8.83 -5.76
CA THR A 90 9.65 -9.05 -7.20
C THR A 90 10.23 -7.85 -7.96
N GLY A 91 10.18 -6.65 -7.37
CA GLY A 91 10.48 -5.39 -8.04
C GLY A 91 9.43 -4.97 -9.08
N LYS A 92 8.22 -5.56 -9.05
CA LYS A 92 7.15 -5.26 -10.02
C LYS A 92 5.82 -5.08 -9.31
N PHE A 93 5.07 -4.06 -9.68
CA PHE A 93 3.70 -3.90 -9.23
C PHE A 93 2.79 -4.90 -9.95
N PRO A 94 1.99 -5.70 -9.22
CA PRO A 94 1.06 -6.63 -9.83
C PRO A 94 -0.09 -5.91 -10.53
N GLU A 95 -0.83 -6.63 -11.39
CA GLU A 95 -2.10 -6.14 -11.92
C GLU A 95 -3.07 -5.84 -10.79
N LYS A 96 -3.94 -4.85 -10.98
CA LYS A 96 -4.90 -4.31 -10.00
C LYS A 96 -4.24 -3.55 -8.83
N THR A 97 -2.93 -3.28 -8.89
CA THR A 97 -2.31 -2.33 -7.96
C THR A 97 -3.04 -1.01 -8.00
N THR A 98 -3.35 -0.49 -6.83
CA THR A 98 -4.02 0.80 -6.66
C THR A 98 -3.19 1.68 -5.72
N PHE A 99 -2.86 2.87 -6.16
CA PHE A 99 -2.33 3.91 -5.28
C PHE A 99 -3.38 4.97 -5.01
N LEU A 100 -3.46 5.40 -3.77
CA LEU A 100 -4.26 6.55 -3.35
C LEU A 100 -3.33 7.69 -3.00
N LEU A 101 -3.61 8.86 -3.56
CA LEU A 101 -3.07 10.12 -3.12
C LEU A 101 -4.16 10.87 -2.35
N VAL A 102 -3.97 10.98 -1.04
CA VAL A 102 -4.88 11.71 -0.16
C VAL A 102 -4.26 13.06 0.16
N VAL A 103 -5.01 14.12 -0.10
CA VAL A 103 -4.55 15.50 0.09
C VAL A 103 -5.15 16.08 1.37
N TYR A 104 -4.29 16.68 2.21
CA TYR A 104 -4.70 17.32 3.45
C TYR A 104 -4.19 18.75 3.50
N GLN A 105 -5.02 19.65 4.00
CA GLN A 105 -4.61 21.01 4.36
C GLN A 105 -3.60 20.96 5.51
N PRO A 106 -2.58 21.85 5.51
CA PRO A 106 -1.69 21.98 6.64
C PRO A 106 -2.41 22.65 7.81
N ALA A 107 -2.37 22.06 8.99
CA ALA A 107 -2.85 22.62 10.23
C ALA A 107 -1.68 22.88 11.20
N GLN A 108 -1.87 23.84 12.10
CA GLN A 108 -0.86 24.21 13.10
C GLN A 108 -1.52 24.78 14.36
N LYS A 109 -0.70 25.00 15.41
CA LYS A 109 -1.12 25.64 16.65
C LYS A 109 -2.24 24.91 17.39
N ALA A 110 -2.13 23.58 17.47
CA ALA A 110 -3.02 22.77 18.29
C ALA A 110 -2.25 22.11 19.44
N SER A 111 -2.85 22.05 20.63
CA SER A 111 -2.27 21.44 21.82
C SER A 111 -0.86 21.99 22.12
N ILE A 112 0.15 21.12 22.23
CA ILE A 112 1.54 21.50 22.51
C ILE A 112 2.32 21.98 21.27
N ASN A 113 1.74 21.89 20.08
CA ASN A 113 2.41 22.30 18.85
C ASN A 113 2.61 23.81 18.81
N LYS A 114 3.84 24.27 18.94
CA LYS A 114 4.24 25.68 18.88
C LYS A 114 4.77 26.10 17.52
N GLY A 115 5.11 25.14 16.67
CA GLY A 115 5.66 25.38 15.33
C GLY A 115 5.53 24.14 14.47
N GLY A 116 5.72 24.29 13.16
CA GLY A 116 5.53 23.21 12.19
C GLY A 116 4.05 22.98 11.86
N TYR A 117 3.80 21.94 11.08
CA TYR A 117 2.49 21.63 10.53
C TYR A 117 2.18 20.14 10.72
N PHE A 118 0.90 19.83 10.81
CA PHE A 118 0.34 18.49 10.79
C PHE A 118 -0.86 18.44 9.84
N GLU A 119 -1.31 17.25 9.49
CA GLU A 119 -2.46 17.06 8.61
C GLU A 119 -3.73 17.61 9.26
N GLY A 120 -4.41 18.48 8.55
CA GLY A 120 -5.71 19.01 8.92
C GLY A 120 -6.84 18.25 8.22
N GLU A 121 -7.76 18.99 7.61
CA GLU A 121 -8.89 18.42 6.88
C GLU A 121 -8.42 17.82 5.55
N MET A 122 -9.03 16.69 5.17
CA MET A 122 -8.85 16.08 3.87
C MET A 122 -9.55 16.91 2.80
N THR A 123 -8.80 17.37 1.80
CA THR A 123 -9.30 18.25 0.75
C THR A 123 -9.35 17.61 -0.62
N GLY A 124 -8.66 16.48 -0.82
CA GLY A 124 -8.62 15.84 -2.13
C GLY A 124 -8.31 14.35 -2.08
N LEU A 125 -8.73 13.63 -3.11
CA LEU A 125 -8.41 12.25 -3.32
C LEU A 125 -8.21 11.96 -4.81
N ALA A 126 -7.02 11.47 -5.15
CA ALA A 126 -6.73 10.94 -6.47
C ALA A 126 -6.32 9.47 -6.36
N VAL A 127 -6.56 8.71 -7.41
CA VAL A 127 -6.28 7.27 -7.46
C VAL A 127 -5.61 6.94 -8.78
N SER A 128 -4.58 6.10 -8.74
CA SER A 128 -4.07 5.42 -9.93
C SER A 128 -4.29 3.91 -9.82
N VAL A 129 -4.66 3.29 -10.94
CA VAL A 129 -4.95 1.85 -11.01
C VAL A 129 -4.17 1.24 -12.15
N LYS A 130 -3.42 0.18 -11.85
CA LYS A 130 -2.81 -0.69 -12.85
C LYS A 130 -3.81 -1.75 -13.29
N ASP A 131 -4.20 -1.74 -14.55
CA ASP A 131 -5.08 -2.75 -15.13
C ASP A 131 -4.91 -2.82 -16.66
N SER A 132 -3.94 -3.63 -17.10
CA SER A 132 -3.62 -3.79 -18.52
C SER A 132 -4.75 -4.45 -19.34
N SER A 133 -5.70 -5.11 -18.66
CA SER A 133 -6.87 -5.67 -19.31
C SER A 133 -7.96 -4.63 -19.61
N ARG A 134 -7.94 -3.50 -18.89
CA ARG A 134 -8.93 -2.42 -18.98
C ARG A 134 -8.40 -1.17 -19.65
N PHE A 135 -7.12 -0.83 -19.41
CA PHE A 135 -6.52 0.41 -19.87
C PHE A 135 -5.38 0.12 -20.84
N LYS A 136 -5.45 0.76 -22.03
CA LYS A 136 -4.47 0.56 -23.10
C LYS A 136 -3.04 0.84 -22.65
N GLU A 137 -2.85 1.86 -21.82
CA GLU A 137 -1.57 2.29 -21.26
C GLU A 137 -1.14 1.45 -20.04
N GLY A 138 -1.93 0.46 -19.64
CA GLY A 138 -1.70 -0.35 -18.44
C GLY A 138 -2.09 0.34 -17.13
N TRP A 139 -2.07 1.66 -17.07
CA TRP A 139 -2.44 2.48 -15.93
C TRP A 139 -3.52 3.51 -16.29
N ALA A 140 -4.38 3.83 -15.33
CA ALA A 140 -5.32 4.93 -15.40
C ALA A 140 -5.35 5.73 -14.10
N TYR A 141 -5.71 7.00 -14.22
CA TYR A 141 -5.71 7.98 -13.14
C TYR A 141 -7.11 8.56 -12.98
N PHE A 142 -7.50 8.80 -11.72
CA PHE A 142 -8.85 9.22 -11.35
C PHE A 142 -8.74 10.33 -10.31
N SER A 143 -9.57 11.38 -10.44
CA SER A 143 -9.75 12.38 -9.40
C SER A 143 -11.17 12.30 -8.86
N PHE A 144 -11.30 12.20 -7.55
CA PHE A 144 -12.58 12.20 -6.86
C PHE A 144 -13.02 13.60 -6.42
N GLY A 145 -12.23 14.62 -6.74
CA GLY A 145 -12.50 16.01 -6.41
C GLY A 145 -11.50 16.61 -5.44
N GLU A 146 -11.62 17.92 -5.28
CA GLU A 146 -10.82 18.77 -4.42
C GLU A 146 -11.77 19.64 -3.59
N GLY A 147 -11.25 20.28 -2.51
CA GLY A 147 -12.05 21.18 -1.66
C GLY A 147 -12.98 20.49 -0.67
N GLY A 148 -12.80 19.17 -0.44
CA GLY A 148 -13.50 18.41 0.61
C GLY A 148 -14.75 17.63 0.14
N ASP A 149 -15.42 18.05 -0.92
CA ASP A 149 -16.59 17.36 -1.48
C ASP A 149 -16.14 16.29 -2.49
N LEU A 150 -15.88 15.09 -1.99
CA LEU A 150 -15.40 14.00 -2.83
C LEU A 150 -16.56 13.23 -3.48
N ALA A 151 -16.50 13.07 -4.80
CA ALA A 151 -17.46 12.28 -5.56
C ALA A 151 -17.43 10.79 -5.14
N ALA A 152 -18.56 10.10 -5.31
CA ALA A 152 -18.64 8.66 -5.04
C ALA A 152 -17.96 7.81 -6.13
N THR A 153 -17.88 8.33 -7.35
CA THR A 153 -17.27 7.68 -8.50
C THR A 153 -16.45 8.67 -9.33
N ALA A 154 -15.46 8.17 -10.07
CA ALA A 154 -14.66 8.98 -10.97
C ALA A 154 -14.43 8.25 -12.29
N LYS A 155 -14.46 8.97 -13.42
CA LYS A 155 -14.03 8.46 -14.72
C LYS A 155 -12.52 8.59 -14.85
N ALA A 156 -11.91 7.71 -15.63
CA ALA A 156 -10.48 7.82 -15.94
C ALA A 156 -10.19 9.18 -16.59
N LEU A 157 -9.16 9.83 -16.10
CA LEU A 157 -8.68 11.09 -16.67
C LEU A 157 -8.03 10.85 -18.04
N PRO A 158 -8.13 11.79 -18.98
CA PRO A 158 -7.42 11.70 -20.24
C PRO A 158 -5.91 11.55 -20.04
N ALA A 159 -5.26 10.73 -20.85
CA ALA A 159 -3.84 10.46 -20.75
C ALA A 159 -2.94 11.73 -20.66
N PRO A 160 -3.18 12.83 -21.39
CA PRO A 160 -2.37 14.04 -21.27
C PRO A 160 -2.40 14.71 -19.90
N MET A 161 -3.40 14.43 -19.06
CA MET A 161 -3.52 15.07 -17.75
C MET A 161 -2.58 14.47 -16.70
N CYS A 162 -2.47 13.14 -16.65
CA CYS A 162 -1.67 12.46 -15.63
C CYS A 162 -0.70 11.45 -16.23
N PHE A 163 -1.20 10.54 -17.08
CA PHE A 163 -0.40 9.44 -17.62
C PHE A 163 0.87 9.93 -18.31
N SER A 164 0.79 10.96 -19.17
CA SER A 164 1.96 11.44 -19.90
C SER A 164 3.09 11.93 -19.00
N CYS A 165 2.76 12.59 -17.87
CA CYS A 165 3.75 13.01 -16.88
C CYS A 165 4.35 11.80 -16.15
N HIS A 166 3.52 10.86 -15.71
CA HIS A 166 3.98 9.63 -15.07
C HIS A 166 4.84 8.78 -16.01
N ASP A 167 4.48 8.68 -17.28
CA ASP A 167 5.27 7.96 -18.31
C ASP A 167 6.65 8.55 -18.50
N GLN A 168 6.76 9.89 -18.50
CA GLN A 168 8.02 10.59 -18.77
C GLN A 168 8.94 10.72 -17.57
N HIS A 169 8.39 10.80 -16.34
CA HIS A 169 9.13 11.24 -15.17
C HIS A 169 9.15 10.25 -14.01
N ALA A 170 8.31 9.21 -14.02
CA ALA A 170 8.34 8.20 -12.99
C ALA A 170 9.50 7.21 -13.22
N ASP A 171 10.20 6.85 -12.14
CA ASP A 171 11.39 5.98 -12.21
C ASP A 171 11.05 4.51 -12.47
N ASP A 172 9.82 4.07 -12.17
CA ASP A 172 9.45 2.67 -12.30
C ASP A 172 7.95 2.49 -12.54
N ASP A 173 7.60 1.78 -13.62
CA ASP A 173 6.23 1.34 -13.94
C ASP A 173 5.17 2.45 -13.75
N HIS A 174 5.45 3.65 -14.23
CA HIS A 174 4.61 4.86 -14.09
C HIS A 174 4.34 5.30 -12.64
N VAL A 175 5.15 4.83 -11.68
CA VAL A 175 5.09 5.20 -10.26
C VAL A 175 6.31 6.02 -9.87
N PHE A 176 6.10 7.17 -9.23
CA PHE A 176 7.16 8.03 -8.72
C PHE A 176 7.88 7.42 -7.50
N VAL A 177 8.49 6.23 -7.69
CA VAL A 177 9.21 5.54 -6.60
C VAL A 177 10.35 6.38 -6.04
N GLN A 178 10.93 7.28 -6.84
CA GLN A 178 12.02 8.17 -6.44
C GLN A 178 11.64 9.12 -5.29
N PHE A 179 10.38 9.42 -5.10
CA PHE A 179 9.92 10.29 -4.02
C PHE A 179 9.60 9.55 -2.71
N HIS A 180 9.61 8.22 -2.72
CA HIS A 180 9.17 7.40 -1.60
C HIS A 180 10.25 6.44 -1.13
N THR A 181 10.82 6.70 0.05
CA THR A 181 11.94 5.91 0.60
C THR A 181 11.60 4.42 0.74
N ILE A 182 10.37 4.11 1.15
CA ILE A 182 9.94 2.71 1.33
C ILE A 182 9.93 1.93 0.02
N LEU A 183 9.54 2.57 -1.11
CA LEU A 183 9.55 1.95 -2.44
C LEU A 183 10.98 1.83 -2.98
N ARG A 184 11.81 2.86 -2.81
CA ARG A 184 13.24 2.78 -3.20
C ARG A 184 13.96 1.65 -2.50
N SER A 185 13.74 1.51 -1.20
CA SER A 185 14.36 0.45 -0.39
C SER A 185 13.87 -0.94 -0.80
N ALA A 186 12.60 -1.06 -1.22
CA ALA A 186 12.04 -2.30 -1.74
C ALA A 186 12.69 -2.70 -3.07
N ARG A 187 12.85 -1.75 -4.01
CA ARG A 187 13.49 -1.96 -5.31
C ARG A 187 14.92 -2.48 -5.20
N HIS A 188 15.71 -1.96 -4.26
CA HIS A 188 17.11 -2.39 -4.07
C HIS A 188 17.28 -3.80 -3.50
N LYS A 189 16.26 -4.34 -2.82
CA LYS A 189 16.29 -5.71 -2.30
C LYS A 189 15.96 -6.76 -3.34
N SER A 190 15.31 -6.39 -4.42
CA SER A 190 14.91 -7.27 -5.52
C SER A 190 15.95 -7.36 -6.65
N LEU A 191 17.04 -6.61 -6.58
CA LEU A 191 18.17 -6.75 -7.50
C LEU A 191 19.13 -7.82 -6.95
N PRO A 192 19.51 -8.82 -7.76
CA PRO A 192 20.42 -9.90 -7.36
C PRO A 192 21.82 -9.40 -7.02
#